data_193fa7584cb1501b2019a2de0c4b825b
#
_entry.id   193fa7584cb1501b2019a2de0c4b825b
#
_cell.length_a   1.000
_cell.length_b   1.000
_cell.length_c   1.000
_cell.angle_alpha   90.00
_cell.angle_beta   90.00
_cell.angle_gamma   90.00
#
_symmetry.space_group_name_H-M   'P 1'
#
loop_
_entity.id
_entity.type
_entity.pdbx_description
1 polymer ?
#
loop_
_entity_poly.entity_id
_entity_poly.type
_entity_poly.pdbx_seq_one_letter_code
_entity_poly.pdbx_strand_id
1 'polypeptide(L)'
;HNAVMRPLRQLEAIGVSFSRIPCRTDGTLVLDAMEGLVRENTKLVLCLHASNVCGTLLPIDAIGAFCRHRGLRFFLDSAQTAGVFPIDMQENCIDAVAFTGHKSLMGPQGTGGIVLREDLAEKLTPLLAGGTGSMSHTEFMPDFLPDRLEPGTMNLPGLAGLHAALAFLQETGLDIVRAHE
;
A
#
# COMPACT_ATOMS: atom_id res chain seq x y z
N HIS A 1 2.68 3.85 -11.33
CA HIS A 1 1.83 2.79 -11.90
C HIS A 1 0.37 3.25 -12.05
N ASN A 2 -0.37 2.65 -12.99
CA ASN A 2 -1.75 3.06 -13.27
C ASN A 2 -2.72 2.76 -12.11
N ALA A 3 -2.42 1.78 -11.26
CA ALA A 3 -3.20 1.52 -10.05
C ALA A 3 -3.23 2.71 -9.08
N VAL A 4 -2.18 3.55 -9.12
CA VAL A 4 -2.07 4.80 -8.34
C VAL A 4 -2.58 5.99 -9.15
N MET A 5 -2.12 6.12 -10.39
CA MET A 5 -2.37 7.32 -11.19
C MET A 5 -3.83 7.50 -11.59
N ARG A 6 -4.54 6.39 -11.91
CA ARG A 6 -5.94 6.46 -12.32
C ARG A 6 -6.87 6.93 -11.19
N PRO A 7 -6.80 6.37 -9.96
CA PRO A 7 -7.55 6.92 -8.83
C PRO A 7 -7.22 8.38 -8.52
N LEU A 8 -5.94 8.78 -8.59
CA LEU A 8 -5.56 10.18 -8.38
C LEU A 8 -6.20 11.12 -9.41
N ARG A 9 -6.27 10.69 -10.68
CA ARG A 9 -6.97 11.46 -11.73
C ARG A 9 -8.48 11.58 -11.48
N GLN A 10 -9.11 10.55 -10.93
CA GLN A 10 -10.52 10.63 -10.54
C GLN A 10 -10.73 11.60 -9.38
N LEU A 11 -9.81 11.60 -8.41
CA LEU A 11 -9.88 12.50 -7.26
C LEU A 11 -9.68 13.98 -7.64
N GLU A 12 -8.98 14.28 -8.75
CA GLU A 12 -8.88 15.66 -9.24
C GLU A 12 -10.25 16.27 -9.56
N ALA A 13 -11.20 15.46 -10.02
CA ALA A 13 -12.57 15.91 -10.33
C ALA A 13 -13.33 16.42 -9.09
N ILE A 14 -12.91 16.02 -7.89
CA ILE A 14 -13.48 16.46 -6.61
C ILE A 14 -12.55 17.39 -5.82
N GLY A 15 -11.55 17.98 -6.49
CA GLY A 15 -10.69 19.02 -5.91
C GLY A 15 -9.41 18.52 -5.21
N VAL A 16 -9.10 17.25 -5.27
CA VAL A 16 -7.81 16.73 -4.76
C VAL A 16 -6.72 17.00 -5.80
N SER A 17 -5.68 17.73 -5.44
CA SER A 17 -4.53 17.96 -6.31
C SER A 17 -3.36 17.03 -5.94
N PHE A 18 -2.56 16.68 -6.94
CA PHE A 18 -1.31 15.95 -6.70
C PHE A 18 -0.16 16.48 -7.54
N SER A 19 1.04 16.32 -7.04
CA SER A 19 2.30 16.61 -7.75
C SER A 19 3.04 15.30 -7.99
N ARG A 20 3.81 15.24 -9.07
CA ARG A 20 4.66 14.09 -9.37
C ARG A 20 6.09 14.42 -9.01
N ILE A 21 6.71 13.55 -8.20
CA ILE A 21 8.14 13.63 -7.95
C ILE A 21 8.85 13.18 -9.23
N PRO A 22 9.78 13.97 -9.78
CA PRO A 22 10.49 13.58 -11.00
C PRO A 22 11.39 12.37 -10.76
N CYS A 23 11.55 11.56 -11.82
CA CYS A 23 12.48 10.46 -11.87
C CYS A 23 13.50 10.70 -12.98
N ARG A 24 14.70 10.14 -12.84
CA ARG A 24 15.70 10.07 -13.90
C ARG A 24 15.29 9.01 -14.94
N THR A 25 16.04 8.94 -16.02
CA THR A 25 15.77 7.98 -17.13
C THR A 25 15.90 6.52 -16.73
N ASP A 26 16.67 6.23 -15.68
CA ASP A 26 16.82 4.91 -15.08
C ASP A 26 15.73 4.57 -14.05
N GLY A 27 14.78 5.48 -13.84
CA GLY A 27 13.70 5.34 -12.86
C GLY A 27 14.05 5.76 -11.43
N THR A 28 15.30 6.16 -11.16
CA THR A 28 15.67 6.66 -9.82
C THR A 28 14.97 7.97 -9.49
N LEU A 29 14.52 8.10 -8.25
CA LEU A 29 13.78 9.26 -7.78
C LEU A 29 14.71 10.46 -7.55
N VAL A 30 14.28 11.66 -7.94
CA VAL A 30 14.95 12.91 -7.59
C VAL A 30 14.44 13.37 -6.23
N LEU A 31 15.04 12.83 -5.15
CA LEU A 31 14.59 13.08 -3.76
C LEU A 31 14.58 14.57 -3.41
N ASP A 32 15.59 15.32 -3.83
CA ASP A 32 15.72 16.75 -3.53
C ASP A 32 14.54 17.58 -4.06
N ALA A 33 13.84 17.07 -5.09
CA ALA A 33 12.67 17.74 -5.63
C ALA A 33 11.44 17.62 -4.71
N MET A 34 11.42 16.69 -3.76
CA MET A 34 10.27 16.48 -2.87
C MET A 34 9.95 17.73 -2.06
N GLU A 35 10.98 18.40 -1.55
CA GLU A 35 10.82 19.60 -0.71
C GLU A 35 10.02 20.70 -1.43
N GLY A 36 10.36 20.99 -2.68
CA GLY A 36 9.68 22.01 -3.48
C GLY A 36 8.27 21.63 -3.93
N LEU A 37 7.85 20.38 -3.75
CA LEU A 37 6.51 19.90 -4.11
C LEU A 37 5.54 19.90 -2.94
N VAL A 38 6.03 20.00 -1.70
CA VAL A 38 5.18 20.08 -0.50
C VAL A 38 4.51 21.43 -0.41
N ARG A 39 3.21 21.44 -0.17
CA ARG A 39 2.36 22.61 0.07
C ARG A 39 1.75 22.52 1.46
N GLU A 40 1.21 23.60 1.98
CA GLU A 40 0.54 23.64 3.28
C GLU A 40 -0.58 22.61 3.44
N ASN A 41 -1.29 22.33 2.34
CA ASN A 41 -2.37 21.34 2.30
C ASN A 41 -1.93 19.93 1.85
N THR A 42 -0.63 19.67 1.70
CA THR A 42 -0.13 18.33 1.40
C THR A 42 -0.38 17.41 2.61
N LYS A 43 -0.94 16.23 2.36
CA LYS A 43 -1.31 15.27 3.40
C LYS A 43 -0.61 13.92 3.25
N LEU A 44 -0.28 13.54 2.02
CA LEU A 44 0.14 12.19 1.71
C LEU A 44 1.24 12.18 0.66
N VAL A 45 2.24 11.36 0.87
CA VAL A 45 3.18 10.88 -0.15
C VAL A 45 2.82 9.43 -0.47
N LEU A 46 2.69 9.11 -1.74
CA LEU A 46 2.44 7.76 -2.21
C LEU A 46 3.52 7.39 -3.22
N CYS A 47 4.16 6.24 -3.04
CA CYS A 47 5.11 5.73 -4.01
C CYS A 47 5.02 4.21 -4.18
N LEU A 48 5.55 3.72 -5.29
CA LEU A 48 5.87 2.30 -5.47
C LEU A 48 7.14 1.98 -4.69
N HIS A 49 7.30 0.75 -4.21
CA HIS A 49 8.60 0.30 -3.72
C HIS A 49 9.54 -0.05 -4.86
N ALA A 50 9.04 -0.71 -5.90
CA ALA A 50 9.81 -0.96 -7.13
C ALA A 50 8.98 -0.72 -8.39
N SER A 51 9.66 -0.32 -9.46
CA SER A 51 9.04 -0.15 -10.77
C SER A 51 8.80 -1.51 -11.44
N ASN A 52 7.60 -1.74 -11.90
CA ASN A 52 7.25 -2.92 -12.72
C ASN A 52 7.77 -2.85 -14.17
N VAL A 53 8.39 -1.73 -14.55
CA VAL A 53 8.89 -1.50 -15.93
C VAL A 53 10.39 -1.61 -15.99
N CYS A 54 11.12 -0.92 -15.10
CA CYS A 54 12.59 -0.87 -15.12
C CYS A 54 13.21 -1.56 -13.89
N GLY A 55 12.43 -2.13 -12.98
CA GLY A 55 12.93 -2.83 -11.79
C GLY A 55 13.53 -1.93 -10.71
N THR A 56 13.66 -0.63 -10.96
CA THR A 56 14.30 0.30 -10.03
C THR A 56 13.60 0.29 -8.68
N LEU A 57 14.37 0.02 -7.63
CA LEU A 57 13.93 0.06 -6.24
C LEU A 57 13.98 1.50 -5.74
N LEU A 58 12.92 2.00 -5.14
CA LEU A 58 12.84 3.34 -4.59
C LEU A 58 13.29 3.37 -3.11
N PRO A 59 13.94 4.45 -2.67
CA PRO A 59 14.53 4.56 -1.34
C PRO A 59 13.46 4.89 -0.27
N ILE A 60 12.70 3.88 0.14
CA ILE A 60 11.57 4.04 1.08
C ILE A 60 11.99 4.60 2.43
N ASP A 61 13.20 4.30 2.90
CA ASP A 61 13.77 4.86 4.13
C ASP A 61 13.85 6.39 4.07
N ALA A 62 14.43 6.91 3.00
CA ALA A 62 14.60 8.35 2.81
C ALA A 62 13.25 9.05 2.63
N ILE A 63 12.32 8.43 1.89
CA ILE A 63 10.96 8.95 1.69
C ILE A 63 10.20 8.96 3.00
N GLY A 64 10.25 7.87 3.77
CA GLY A 64 9.58 7.78 5.05
C GLY A 64 10.14 8.76 6.09
N ALA A 65 11.47 8.90 6.17
CA ALA A 65 12.11 9.89 7.03
C ALA A 65 11.67 11.33 6.66
N PHE A 66 11.62 11.65 5.37
CA PHE A 66 11.10 12.92 4.89
C PHE A 66 9.63 13.13 5.32
N CYS A 67 8.77 12.14 5.10
CA CYS A 67 7.36 12.22 5.49
C CYS A 67 7.19 12.44 6.99
N ARG A 68 7.92 11.70 7.81
CA ARG A 68 7.92 11.88 9.28
C ARG A 68 8.33 13.30 9.69
N HIS A 69 9.42 13.80 9.10
CA HIS A 69 9.91 15.15 9.40
C HIS A 69 8.90 16.25 9.03
N ARG A 70 8.14 16.04 7.95
CA ARG A 70 7.14 16.99 7.44
C ARG A 70 5.72 16.76 7.98
N GLY A 71 5.50 15.76 8.83
CA GLY A 71 4.17 15.42 9.34
C GLY A 71 3.22 14.92 8.26
N LEU A 72 3.75 14.31 7.18
CA LEU A 72 2.99 13.75 6.07
C LEU A 72 2.76 12.26 6.29
N ARG A 73 1.65 11.74 5.77
CA ARG A 73 1.42 10.30 5.69
C ARG A 73 2.20 9.70 4.54
N PHE A 74 2.70 8.48 4.75
CA PHE A 74 3.41 7.73 3.73
C PHE A 74 2.67 6.44 3.38
N PHE A 75 2.26 6.31 2.12
CA PHE A 75 1.60 5.12 1.59
C PHE A 75 2.51 4.43 0.56
N LEU A 76 2.80 3.16 0.80
CA LEU A 76 3.67 2.34 -0.04
C LEU A 76 2.84 1.33 -0.85
N ASP A 77 3.02 1.33 -2.17
CA ASP A 77 2.58 0.25 -3.05
C ASP A 77 3.73 -0.77 -3.18
N SER A 78 3.61 -1.89 -2.48
CA SER A 78 4.60 -2.96 -2.46
C SER A 78 4.26 -4.12 -3.40
N ALA A 79 3.39 -3.90 -4.38
CA ALA A 79 2.92 -4.95 -5.28
C ALA A 79 4.03 -5.72 -6.02
N GLN A 80 5.22 -5.14 -6.17
CA GLN A 80 6.37 -5.80 -6.79
C GLN A 80 7.41 -6.32 -5.79
N THR A 81 7.29 -6.00 -4.51
CA THR A 81 8.38 -6.22 -3.54
C THR A 81 7.97 -6.98 -2.29
N ALA A 82 6.67 -6.99 -1.95
CA ALA A 82 6.19 -7.80 -0.84
C ALA A 82 6.49 -9.30 -1.11
N GLY A 83 7.20 -9.93 -0.19
CA GLY A 83 7.66 -11.31 -0.32
C GLY A 83 9.10 -11.47 -0.86
N VAL A 84 9.77 -10.37 -1.28
CA VAL A 84 11.15 -10.37 -1.78
C VAL A 84 12.04 -9.43 -0.98
N PHE A 85 11.58 -8.21 -0.77
CA PHE A 85 12.32 -7.21 -0.01
C PHE A 85 11.71 -7.01 1.37
N PRO A 86 12.54 -6.84 2.41
CA PRO A 86 12.02 -6.51 3.73
C PRO A 86 11.35 -5.14 3.71
N ILE A 87 10.20 -5.04 4.36
CA ILE A 87 9.44 -3.80 4.55
C ILE A 87 9.03 -3.76 6.01
N ASP A 88 9.57 -2.82 6.76
CA ASP A 88 9.18 -2.57 8.14
C ASP A 88 8.45 -1.22 8.23
N MET A 89 7.18 -1.26 8.58
CA MET A 89 6.34 -0.06 8.62
C MET A 89 6.82 0.96 9.67
N GLN A 90 7.44 0.49 10.77
CA GLN A 90 7.92 1.36 11.84
C GLN A 90 9.26 1.99 11.47
N GLU A 91 10.22 1.18 11.05
CA GLU A 91 11.56 1.64 10.64
C GLU A 91 11.47 2.56 9.42
N ASN A 92 10.73 2.15 8.39
CA ASN A 92 10.56 2.93 7.15
C ASN A 92 9.50 4.06 7.27
N CYS A 93 8.91 4.29 8.45
CA CYS A 93 7.92 5.34 8.71
C CYS A 93 6.70 5.30 7.79
N ILE A 94 6.21 4.11 7.47
CA ILE A 94 5.10 3.88 6.57
C ILE A 94 3.78 3.84 7.35
N ASP A 95 2.76 4.54 6.86
CA ASP A 95 1.41 4.55 7.46
C ASP A 95 0.49 3.52 6.83
N ALA A 96 0.70 3.18 5.55
CA ALA A 96 -0.07 2.18 4.84
C ALA A 96 0.79 1.44 3.81
N VAL A 97 0.62 0.12 3.72
CA VAL A 97 1.26 -0.74 2.71
C VAL A 97 0.18 -1.49 1.94
N ALA A 98 0.09 -1.25 0.63
CA ALA A 98 -0.74 -2.07 -0.25
C ALA A 98 0.10 -3.19 -0.86
N PHE A 99 -0.47 -4.39 -0.89
CA PHE A 99 0.18 -5.56 -1.49
C PHE A 99 -0.79 -6.37 -2.35
N THR A 100 -0.25 -7.14 -3.28
CA THR A 100 -1.02 -8.11 -4.08
C THR A 100 -0.53 -9.53 -3.81
N GLY A 101 -1.45 -10.46 -3.63
CA GLY A 101 -1.11 -11.83 -3.22
C GLY A 101 -0.51 -12.67 -4.35
N HIS A 102 -0.84 -12.39 -5.62
CA HIS A 102 -0.50 -13.27 -6.75
C HIS A 102 0.85 -12.98 -7.44
N LYS A 103 1.66 -12.06 -6.90
CA LYS A 103 3.03 -11.79 -7.38
C LYS A 103 4.04 -12.47 -6.47
N SER A 104 5.02 -11.75 -5.99
CA SER A 104 6.11 -12.32 -5.18
C SER A 104 5.67 -12.91 -3.83
N LEU A 105 4.43 -12.65 -3.39
CA LEU A 105 3.81 -13.38 -2.27
C LEU A 105 3.36 -14.80 -2.65
N MET A 106 3.44 -15.20 -3.94
CA MET A 106 3.18 -16.55 -4.45
C MET A 106 1.76 -17.09 -4.19
N GLY A 107 0.83 -16.21 -3.79
CA GLY A 107 -0.56 -16.57 -3.52
C GLY A 107 -1.44 -16.59 -4.78
N PRO A 108 -2.71 -16.99 -4.65
CA PRO A 108 -3.67 -17.01 -5.75
C PRO A 108 -4.03 -15.61 -6.26
N GLN A 109 -4.45 -15.55 -7.53
CA GLN A 109 -5.08 -14.35 -8.09
C GLN A 109 -6.34 -13.96 -7.31
N GLY A 110 -6.68 -12.66 -7.34
CA GLY A 110 -7.83 -12.15 -6.58
C GLY A 110 -7.60 -12.04 -5.08
N THR A 111 -6.34 -12.12 -4.64
CA THR A 111 -5.94 -11.86 -3.26
C THR A 111 -5.02 -10.65 -3.18
N GLY A 112 -5.06 -9.97 -2.05
CA GLY A 112 -4.28 -8.79 -1.75
C GLY A 112 -4.86 -8.07 -0.54
N GLY A 113 -4.24 -6.99 -0.14
CA GLY A 113 -4.70 -6.25 1.02
C GLY A 113 -3.93 -4.95 1.24
N ILE A 114 -4.34 -4.28 2.30
CA ILE A 114 -3.66 -3.09 2.81
C ILE A 114 -3.40 -3.31 4.29
N VAL A 115 -2.15 -3.15 4.70
CA VAL A 115 -1.77 -3.05 6.12
C VAL A 115 -1.77 -1.58 6.49
N LEU A 116 -2.49 -1.22 7.53
CA LEU A 116 -2.67 0.16 7.97
C LEU A 116 -2.16 0.34 9.40
N ARG A 117 -1.59 1.49 9.69
CA ARG A 117 -1.43 1.91 11.09
C ARG A 117 -2.82 2.14 11.70
N GLU A 118 -2.97 1.79 12.97
CA GLU A 118 -4.23 1.87 13.69
C GLU A 118 -4.82 3.28 13.66
N ASP A 119 -4.01 4.28 13.98
CA ASP A 119 -4.43 5.70 13.99
C ASP A 119 -4.89 6.24 12.62
N LEU A 120 -4.46 5.60 11.53
CA LEU A 120 -4.94 5.89 10.18
C LEU A 120 -6.22 5.11 9.90
N ALA A 121 -6.25 3.81 10.21
CA ALA A 121 -7.38 2.94 9.94
C ALA A 121 -8.67 3.45 10.61
N GLU A 122 -8.58 3.96 11.84
CA GLU A 122 -9.70 4.56 12.58
C GLU A 122 -10.31 5.80 11.89
N LYS A 123 -9.52 6.52 11.10
CA LYS A 123 -9.93 7.75 10.40
C LYS A 123 -10.45 7.51 8.99
N LEU A 124 -10.28 6.29 8.46
CA LEU A 124 -10.72 5.99 7.10
C LEU A 124 -12.24 5.82 7.05
N THR A 125 -12.82 6.38 6.00
CA THR A 125 -14.22 6.14 5.63
C THR A 125 -14.29 4.98 4.64
N PRO A 126 -15.26 4.06 4.75
CA PRO A 126 -15.45 3.01 3.76
C PRO A 126 -15.62 3.59 2.35
N LEU A 127 -14.88 3.09 1.39
CA LEU A 127 -15.11 3.41 -0.03
C LEU A 127 -16.29 2.63 -0.59
N LEU A 128 -16.48 1.40 -0.10
CA LEU A 128 -17.58 0.52 -0.46
C LEU A 128 -18.42 0.24 0.78
N ALA A 129 -19.73 0.18 0.61
CA ALA A 129 -20.67 -0.23 1.65
C ALA A 129 -21.38 -1.51 1.22
N GLY A 130 -21.65 -2.39 2.17
CA GLY A 130 -22.35 -3.66 1.92
C GLY A 130 -22.49 -4.47 3.19
N GLY A 131 -23.05 -5.67 3.07
CA GLY A 131 -23.16 -6.59 4.21
C GLY A 131 -21.79 -7.06 4.68
N THR A 132 -21.61 -7.15 5.99
CA THR A 132 -20.34 -7.59 6.61
C THR A 132 -20.50 -8.89 7.41
N GLY A 133 -21.75 -9.39 7.55
CA GLY A 133 -22.07 -10.52 8.41
C GLY A 133 -22.24 -10.15 9.89
N SER A 134 -21.92 -8.92 10.28
CA SER A 134 -22.09 -8.37 11.62
C SER A 134 -23.11 -7.22 11.61
N MET A 135 -23.61 -6.84 12.81
CA MET A 135 -24.51 -5.68 13.00
C MET A 135 -25.73 -5.68 12.07
N SER A 136 -26.30 -6.86 11.74
CA SER A 136 -27.39 -7.02 10.76
C SER A 136 -28.70 -6.31 11.13
N HIS A 137 -28.80 -5.76 12.32
CA HIS A 137 -29.96 -5.01 12.83
C HIS A 137 -29.90 -3.50 12.50
N THR A 138 -28.81 -3.02 11.89
CA THR A 138 -28.63 -1.62 11.51
C THR A 138 -28.41 -1.47 10.01
N GLU A 139 -28.78 -0.32 9.46
CA GLU A 139 -28.55 0.05 8.04
C GLU A 139 -27.21 0.78 7.84
N PHE A 140 -26.45 1.00 8.90
CA PHE A 140 -25.13 1.64 8.84
C PHE A 140 -24.01 0.60 8.79
N MET A 141 -22.91 0.95 8.12
CA MET A 141 -21.69 0.16 8.20
C MET A 141 -21.22 0.08 9.66
N PRO A 142 -20.67 -1.07 10.09
CA PRO A 142 -20.02 -1.18 11.40
C PRO A 142 -18.95 -0.12 11.59
N ASP A 143 -18.76 0.35 12.80
CA ASP A 143 -17.74 1.33 13.17
C ASP A 143 -16.41 0.69 13.61
N PHE A 144 -16.36 -0.63 13.73
CA PHE A 144 -15.18 -1.39 14.11
C PHE A 144 -14.48 -2.06 12.92
N LEU A 145 -13.19 -2.33 13.05
CA LEU A 145 -12.36 -3.02 12.08
C LEU A 145 -12.35 -4.54 12.35
N PRO A 146 -12.22 -5.36 11.30
CA PRO A 146 -12.04 -5.00 9.87
C PRO A 146 -13.37 -4.70 9.15
N ASP A 147 -14.51 -5.01 9.73
CA ASP A 147 -15.84 -5.01 9.10
C ASP A 147 -16.19 -3.67 8.44
N ARG A 148 -15.75 -2.55 9.03
CA ARG A 148 -15.97 -1.23 8.47
C ARG A 148 -15.37 -1.06 7.06
N LEU A 149 -14.26 -1.74 6.76
CA LEU A 149 -13.53 -1.60 5.50
C LEU A 149 -13.65 -2.81 4.58
N GLU A 150 -14.26 -3.90 5.04
CA GLU A 150 -14.34 -5.19 4.33
C GLU A 150 -15.80 -5.62 4.08
N PRO A 151 -16.55 -4.95 3.18
CA PRO A 151 -17.91 -5.36 2.86
C PRO A 151 -17.92 -6.61 1.95
N GLY A 152 -18.90 -7.46 2.16
CA GLY A 152 -19.13 -8.66 1.35
C GLY A 152 -18.48 -9.92 1.93
N THR A 153 -18.72 -11.05 1.24
CA THR A 153 -18.09 -12.33 1.59
C THR A 153 -16.68 -12.39 1.01
N MET A 154 -15.70 -12.54 1.87
CA MET A 154 -14.30 -12.65 1.47
C MET A 154 -14.02 -13.90 0.64
N ASN A 155 -13.00 -13.82 -0.23
CA ASN A 155 -12.50 -14.95 -1.02
C ASN A 155 -11.73 -15.94 -0.11
N LEU A 156 -12.45 -16.71 0.72
CA LEU A 156 -11.84 -17.63 1.68
C LEU A 156 -10.90 -18.66 1.04
N PRO A 157 -11.22 -19.30 -0.11
CA PRO A 157 -10.28 -20.21 -0.77
C PRO A 157 -8.99 -19.51 -1.19
N GLY A 158 -9.10 -18.29 -1.74
CA GLY A 158 -7.93 -17.48 -2.11
C GLY A 158 -7.10 -17.09 -0.89
N LEU A 159 -7.73 -16.69 0.21
CA LEU A 159 -7.04 -16.34 1.47
C LEU A 159 -6.34 -17.57 2.08
N ALA A 160 -6.94 -18.76 2.04
CA ALA A 160 -6.30 -19.99 2.48
C ALA A 160 -5.04 -20.29 1.63
N GLY A 161 -5.12 -20.10 0.30
CA GLY A 161 -3.96 -20.24 -0.58
C GLY A 161 -2.87 -19.22 -0.31
N LEU A 162 -3.24 -17.94 -0.06
CA LEU A 162 -2.29 -16.90 0.32
C LEU A 162 -1.62 -17.21 1.67
N HIS A 163 -2.38 -17.70 2.64
CA HIS A 163 -1.83 -18.14 3.93
C HIS A 163 -0.77 -19.22 3.77
N ALA A 164 -1.05 -20.26 2.95
CA ALA A 164 -0.09 -21.31 2.65
C ALA A 164 1.18 -20.77 1.97
N ALA A 165 1.02 -19.83 1.03
CA ALA A 165 2.14 -19.16 0.36
C ALA A 165 3.00 -18.34 1.33
N LEU A 166 2.38 -17.61 2.25
CA LEU A 166 3.09 -16.85 3.28
C LEU A 166 3.86 -17.76 4.24
N ALA A 167 3.27 -18.91 4.64
CA ALA A 167 3.95 -19.91 5.44
C ALA A 167 5.20 -20.45 4.71
N PHE A 168 5.09 -20.79 3.44
CA PHE A 168 6.21 -21.21 2.60
C PHE A 168 7.31 -20.15 2.53
N LEU A 169 6.96 -18.88 2.31
CA LEU A 169 7.93 -17.76 2.27
C LEU A 169 8.64 -17.58 3.63
N GLN A 170 7.90 -17.75 4.72
CA GLN A 170 8.45 -17.66 6.08
C GLN A 170 9.43 -18.80 6.39
N GLU A 171 9.11 -20.02 5.96
CA GLU A 171 9.99 -21.18 6.11
C GLU A 171 11.23 -21.09 5.22
N THR A 172 11.07 -20.63 3.98
CA THR A 172 12.15 -20.48 3.00
C THR A 172 13.09 -19.33 3.37
N GLY A 173 12.56 -18.23 3.86
CA GLY A 173 13.29 -17.00 4.15
C GLY A 173 13.43 -16.07 2.94
N LEU A 174 13.19 -14.78 3.17
CA LEU A 174 13.20 -13.76 2.11
C LEU A 174 14.55 -13.63 1.39
N ASP A 175 15.66 -13.87 2.09
CA ASP A 175 17.01 -13.78 1.50
C ASP A 175 17.22 -14.84 0.41
N ILE A 176 16.69 -16.04 0.60
CA ILE A 176 16.75 -17.13 -0.39
C ILE A 176 15.90 -16.76 -1.60
N VAL A 177 14.68 -16.28 -1.38
CA VAL A 177 13.77 -15.85 -2.46
C VAL A 177 14.41 -14.72 -3.26
N ARG A 178 14.93 -13.69 -2.60
CA ARG A 178 15.59 -12.54 -3.24
C ARG A 178 16.82 -12.93 -4.03
N ALA A 179 17.60 -13.89 -3.57
CA ALA A 179 18.80 -14.35 -4.27
C ALA A 179 18.45 -15.13 -5.56
N HIS A 180 17.23 -15.62 -5.69
CA HIS A 180 16.75 -16.34 -6.86
C HIS A 180 16.13 -15.44 -7.94
N GLU A 181 15.59 -14.28 -7.56
CA GLU A 181 15.03 -13.28 -8.49
C GLU A 181 16.10 -12.32 -9.06
#